data_be3d8a745fe6a5c79573e221568b1d90
#
_entry.id   be3d8a745fe6a5c79573e221568b1d90
#
_cell.length_a   1.000
_cell.length_b   1.000
_cell.length_c   1.000
_cell.angle_alpha   90.00
_cell.angle_beta   90.00
_cell.angle_gamma   90.00
#
_symmetry.space_group_name_H-M   'P 1'
#
loop_
_entity.id
_entity.type
_entity.pdbx_description
1 polymer ?
#
loop_
_entity_poly.entity_id
_entity_poly.type
_entity_poly.pdbx_seq_one_letter_code
_entity_poly.pdbx_strand_id
1 'polypeptide(L)'
;MAWPKRARTVNWESGVLILDGEKRFEVPELTPEIMEQLAGYTLVGFHVKGYPVTDELLATFAGHKSMVNFGVEDGALTDACFPVFSAMTKLRYLMLDGNAAIHGSGLSALQGCKLDLLTLNRTGLDDAGLLQAVSISKLSHIQIDHTAVTYEGLLAIAGNNRIEPVAHVQFTKEQMEHFSQLQREKAKKPVPLDEQAAAECRGVLSAFFA
;
A
#
# COMPACT_ATOMS: atom_id res chain seq x y z
N MET A 1 -4.64 12.84 31.18
CA MET A 1 -5.64 11.79 30.82
C MET A 1 -5.00 10.43 31.07
N ALA A 2 -5.66 9.50 31.78
CA ALA A 2 -5.09 8.17 31.99
C ALA A 2 -5.49 7.25 30.85
N TRP A 3 -4.54 6.96 29.96
CA TRP A 3 -4.74 6.03 28.84
C TRP A 3 -4.64 4.58 29.32
N PRO A 4 -5.27 3.62 28.63
CA PRO A 4 -5.16 2.22 28.99
C PRO A 4 -3.69 1.75 28.87
N LYS A 5 -3.32 0.75 29.69
CA LYS A 5 -1.98 0.19 29.65
C LYS A 5 -1.70 -0.62 28.37
N ARG A 6 -2.76 -1.01 27.62
CA ARG A 6 -2.69 -1.79 26.39
C ARG A 6 -3.81 -1.36 25.45
N ALA A 7 -3.51 -1.30 24.18
CA ALA A 7 -4.45 -1.21 23.08
C ALA A 7 -3.94 -2.04 21.90
N ARG A 8 -4.83 -2.59 21.12
CA ARG A 8 -4.51 -3.34 19.89
C ARG A 8 -4.93 -2.60 18.64
N THR A 9 -5.98 -1.80 18.76
CA THR A 9 -6.48 -1.00 17.64
C THR A 9 -6.68 0.44 18.07
N VAL A 10 -6.38 1.35 17.14
CA VAL A 10 -6.56 2.78 17.27
C VAL A 10 -7.34 3.27 16.08
N ASN A 11 -8.42 4.02 16.33
CA ASN A 11 -9.10 4.80 15.31
C ASN A 11 -9.20 6.24 15.81
N TRP A 12 -8.93 7.19 14.95
CA TRP A 12 -9.12 8.59 15.21
C TRP A 12 -9.91 9.22 14.06
N GLU A 13 -10.98 9.91 14.42
CA GLU A 13 -11.79 10.68 13.47
C GLU A 13 -12.44 11.87 14.19
N SER A 14 -12.38 13.04 13.56
CA SER A 14 -13.07 14.26 14.03
C SER A 14 -12.77 14.63 15.50
N GLY A 15 -11.51 14.48 15.94
CA GLY A 15 -11.09 14.84 17.32
C GLY A 15 -11.38 13.76 18.36
N VAL A 16 -11.86 12.58 17.95
CA VAL A 16 -12.15 11.47 18.87
C VAL A 16 -11.22 10.31 18.60
N LEU A 17 -10.46 9.92 19.62
CA LEU A 17 -9.63 8.71 19.62
C LEU A 17 -10.43 7.55 20.22
N ILE A 18 -10.48 6.45 19.50
CA ILE A 18 -11.17 5.22 19.93
C ILE A 18 -10.13 4.10 20.02
N LEU A 19 -9.99 3.53 21.22
CA LEU A 19 -9.10 2.40 21.47
C LEU A 19 -9.92 1.11 21.63
N ASP A 20 -9.52 0.09 20.90
CA ASP A 20 -10.14 -1.25 20.88
C ASP A 20 -11.66 -1.24 20.57
N GLY A 21 -12.11 -0.22 19.80
CA GLY A 21 -13.51 -0.06 19.42
C GLY A 21 -14.45 0.46 20.53
N GLU A 22 -13.97 0.58 21.77
CA GLU A 22 -14.82 0.86 22.94
C GLU A 22 -14.45 2.15 23.66
N LYS A 23 -13.16 2.35 23.98
CA LYS A 23 -12.71 3.44 24.82
C LYS A 23 -12.52 4.71 23.99
N ARG A 24 -13.30 5.73 24.28
CA ARG A 24 -13.32 7.02 23.57
C ARG A 24 -12.64 8.10 24.39
N PHE A 25 -11.82 8.90 23.73
CA PHE A 25 -11.11 10.04 24.31
C PHE A 25 -11.22 11.24 23.36
N GLU A 26 -11.49 12.41 23.91
CA GLU A 26 -11.37 13.65 23.14
C GLU A 26 -9.89 13.97 22.95
N VAL A 27 -9.43 13.93 21.72
CA VAL A 27 -8.06 14.18 21.28
C VAL A 27 -8.13 15.01 20.02
N PRO A 28 -8.32 16.35 20.15
CA PRO A 28 -8.53 17.20 18.96
C PRO A 28 -7.32 17.25 18.04
N GLU A 29 -6.12 17.01 18.56
CA GLU A 29 -4.86 17.04 17.81
C GLU A 29 -4.03 15.80 18.08
N LEU A 30 -3.44 15.24 17.03
CA LEU A 30 -2.46 14.14 17.12
C LEU A 30 -1.05 14.74 17.19
N THR A 31 -0.66 15.20 18.39
CA THR A 31 0.69 15.73 18.59
C THR A 31 1.75 14.64 18.50
N PRO A 32 3.05 14.98 18.30
CA PRO A 32 4.14 14.01 18.29
C PRO A 32 4.15 13.11 19.55
N GLU A 33 3.91 13.69 20.74
CA GLU A 33 3.88 12.95 21.99
C GLU A 33 2.73 11.94 22.06
N ILE A 34 1.57 12.30 21.50
CA ILE A 34 0.42 11.38 21.37
C ILE A 34 0.75 10.26 20.40
N MET A 35 1.33 10.58 19.24
CA MET A 35 1.73 9.58 18.25
C MET A 35 2.79 8.62 18.79
N GLU A 36 3.79 9.10 19.52
CA GLU A 36 4.77 8.27 20.21
C GLU A 36 4.12 7.35 21.24
N GLN A 37 3.18 7.87 22.03
CA GLN A 37 2.44 7.06 23.01
C GLN A 37 1.62 5.96 22.32
N LEU A 38 0.97 6.27 21.19
CA LEU A 38 0.21 5.30 20.41
C LEU A 38 1.14 4.25 19.77
N ALA A 39 2.27 4.68 19.23
CA ALA A 39 3.28 3.78 18.67
C ALA A 39 3.91 2.85 19.73
N GLY A 40 3.88 3.24 21.00
CA GLY A 40 4.33 2.41 22.13
C GLY A 40 3.43 1.21 22.42
N TYR A 41 2.21 1.16 21.86
CA TYR A 41 1.35 -0.01 21.96
C TYR A 41 1.74 -1.10 20.96
N THR A 42 1.43 -2.37 21.29
CA THR A 42 1.55 -3.48 20.34
C THR A 42 0.30 -3.53 19.47
N LEU A 43 0.20 -2.57 18.53
CA LEU A 43 -0.98 -2.43 17.68
C LEU A 43 -0.99 -3.47 16.55
N VAL A 44 -2.20 -3.89 16.21
CA VAL A 44 -2.51 -4.66 14.99
C VAL A 44 -3.30 -3.84 13.99
N GLY A 45 -3.95 -2.74 14.43
CA GLY A 45 -4.68 -1.81 13.59
C GLY A 45 -4.50 -0.37 14.04
N PHE A 46 -4.27 0.52 13.08
CA PHE A 46 -4.20 1.97 13.27
C PHE A 46 -4.91 2.65 12.11
N HIS A 47 -5.85 3.54 12.41
CA HIS A 47 -6.57 4.28 11.39
C HIS A 47 -6.83 5.72 11.84
N VAL A 48 -6.48 6.67 10.99
CA VAL A 48 -6.73 8.11 11.16
C VAL A 48 -7.39 8.64 9.91
N LYS A 49 -8.45 9.41 10.08
CA LYS A 49 -9.18 10.03 8.97
C LYS A 49 -9.41 11.52 9.22
N GLY A 50 -9.10 12.31 8.17
CA GLY A 50 -9.37 13.75 8.18
C GLY A 50 -8.46 14.56 9.12
N TYR A 51 -7.28 14.03 9.44
CA TYR A 51 -6.23 14.77 10.15
C TYR A 51 -4.97 14.84 9.29
N PRO A 52 -4.26 15.98 9.21
CA PRO A 52 -3.08 16.16 8.36
C PRO A 52 -1.85 15.46 8.95
N VAL A 53 -1.91 14.13 9.07
CA VAL A 53 -0.75 13.32 9.48
C VAL A 53 0.34 13.50 8.43
N THR A 54 1.51 14.00 8.86
CA THR A 54 2.70 14.17 8.02
C THR A 54 3.59 12.93 8.07
N ASP A 55 4.55 12.84 7.14
CA ASP A 55 5.56 11.78 7.13
C ASP A 55 6.38 11.75 8.43
N GLU A 56 6.64 12.92 9.05
CA GLU A 56 7.34 13.03 10.34
C GLU A 56 6.54 12.41 11.48
N LEU A 57 5.24 12.70 11.55
CA LEU A 57 4.36 12.09 12.56
C LEU A 57 4.25 10.58 12.34
N LEU A 58 4.17 10.14 11.09
CA LEU A 58 4.12 8.74 10.74
C LEU A 58 5.42 7.99 11.12
N ALA A 59 6.57 8.65 11.07
CA ALA A 59 7.87 8.03 11.36
C ALA A 59 7.94 7.43 12.77
N THR A 60 7.10 7.87 13.73
CA THR A 60 6.99 7.26 15.06
C THR A 60 6.61 5.77 15.02
N PHE A 61 5.96 5.32 13.94
CA PHE A 61 5.59 3.91 13.74
C PHE A 61 6.66 3.09 13.01
N ALA A 62 7.83 3.68 12.71
CA ALA A 62 8.90 2.94 12.03
C ALA A 62 9.30 1.69 12.85
N GLY A 63 9.39 0.55 12.18
CA GLY A 63 9.74 -0.71 12.84
C GLY A 63 8.60 -1.44 13.56
N HIS A 64 7.35 -0.98 13.46
CA HIS A 64 6.19 -1.60 14.10
C HIS A 64 5.79 -2.92 13.42
N LYS A 65 6.24 -4.07 13.95
CA LYS A 65 6.15 -5.39 13.29
C LYS A 65 4.82 -6.10 13.44
N SER A 66 3.95 -5.67 14.36
CA SER A 66 2.66 -6.34 14.64
C SER A 66 1.50 -5.84 13.79
N MET A 67 1.69 -4.71 13.08
CA MET A 67 0.65 -4.05 12.29
C MET A 67 0.13 -4.96 11.18
N VAL A 68 -1.19 -5.05 11.08
CA VAL A 68 -1.91 -5.79 10.03
C VAL A 68 -2.72 -4.84 9.17
N ASN A 69 -3.37 -3.85 9.80
CA ASN A 69 -4.18 -2.82 9.14
C ASN A 69 -3.59 -1.46 9.48
N PHE A 70 -3.32 -0.64 8.46
CA PHE A 70 -2.87 0.73 8.66
C PHE A 70 -3.59 1.66 7.71
N GLY A 71 -4.12 2.76 8.23
CA GLY A 71 -4.82 3.76 7.43
C GLY A 71 -4.51 5.19 7.90
N VAL A 72 -4.19 6.04 6.94
CA VAL A 72 -4.21 7.50 7.07
C VAL A 72 -4.92 8.05 5.86
N GLU A 73 -6.19 8.41 6.05
CA GLU A 73 -7.03 8.95 4.99
C GLU A 73 -7.21 10.46 5.13
N ASP A 74 -7.23 11.16 3.99
CA ASP A 74 -7.36 12.62 3.92
C ASP A 74 -6.30 13.33 4.80
N GLY A 75 -5.05 12.83 4.76
CA GLY A 75 -3.88 13.30 5.50
C GLY A 75 -2.98 14.21 4.68
N ALA A 76 -1.72 14.33 5.11
CA ALA A 76 -0.67 15.11 4.43
C ALA A 76 0.58 14.26 4.12
N LEU A 77 0.38 12.96 3.88
CA LEU A 77 1.48 12.05 3.53
C LEU A 77 1.97 12.30 2.11
N THR A 78 3.26 12.08 1.91
CA THR A 78 3.93 12.07 0.62
C THR A 78 4.54 10.68 0.34
N ASP A 79 5.22 10.53 -0.78
CA ASP A 79 5.97 9.30 -1.11
C ASP A 79 7.06 8.96 -0.09
N ALA A 80 7.49 9.89 0.76
CA ALA A 80 8.44 9.65 1.85
C ALA A 80 7.86 8.76 2.99
N CYS A 81 6.56 8.50 2.99
CA CYS A 81 5.92 7.59 3.96
C CYS A 81 6.28 6.10 3.75
N PHE A 82 6.54 5.66 2.51
CA PHE A 82 6.66 4.24 2.19
C PHE A 82 7.76 3.48 2.96
N PRO A 83 8.95 4.03 3.22
CA PRO A 83 9.98 3.36 4.02
C PRO A 83 9.51 2.97 5.43
N VAL A 84 8.59 3.73 6.04
CA VAL A 84 8.04 3.43 7.37
C VAL A 84 7.35 2.07 7.40
N PHE A 85 6.62 1.74 6.33
CA PHE A 85 5.88 0.50 6.22
C PHE A 85 6.75 -0.72 5.90
N SER A 86 7.96 -0.53 5.36
CA SER A 86 8.84 -1.62 4.91
C SER A 86 9.14 -2.67 5.99
N ALA A 87 9.19 -2.26 7.26
CA ALA A 87 9.39 -3.15 8.41
C ALA A 87 8.12 -3.85 8.89
N MET A 88 6.94 -3.45 8.40
CA MET A 88 5.64 -3.99 8.80
C MET A 88 5.32 -5.28 8.02
N THR A 89 6.10 -6.32 8.23
CA THR A 89 6.02 -7.58 7.45
C THR A 89 4.71 -8.35 7.60
N LYS A 90 3.83 -7.95 8.53
CA LYS A 90 2.48 -8.52 8.71
C LYS A 90 1.39 -7.65 8.10
N LEU A 91 1.74 -6.48 7.53
CA LEU A 91 0.79 -5.54 6.95
C LEU A 91 0.06 -6.18 5.77
N ARG A 92 -1.28 -6.20 5.84
CA ARG A 92 -2.17 -6.75 4.82
C ARG A 92 -3.04 -5.70 4.16
N TYR A 93 -3.43 -4.68 4.90
CA TYR A 93 -4.33 -3.64 4.44
C TYR A 93 -3.68 -2.29 4.71
N LEU A 94 -3.42 -1.53 3.63
CA LEU A 94 -2.86 -0.18 3.71
C LEU A 94 -3.80 0.79 2.99
N MET A 95 -4.36 1.74 3.74
CA MET A 95 -5.33 2.72 3.25
C MET A 95 -4.71 4.11 3.31
N LEU A 96 -4.48 4.72 2.16
CA LEU A 96 -3.82 6.02 2.02
C LEU A 96 -4.64 7.00 1.17
N ASP A 97 -5.95 6.80 1.11
CA ASP A 97 -6.86 7.62 0.31
C ASP A 97 -6.78 9.10 0.68
N GLY A 98 -6.88 9.98 -0.31
CA GLY A 98 -6.94 11.43 -0.10
C GLY A 98 -5.60 12.10 0.24
N ASN A 99 -4.47 11.39 0.22
CA ASN A 99 -3.14 11.98 0.36
C ASN A 99 -2.64 12.42 -1.02
N ALA A 100 -2.98 13.64 -1.43
CA ALA A 100 -2.77 14.14 -2.79
C ALA A 100 -1.29 14.17 -3.24
N ALA A 101 -0.35 14.23 -2.30
CA ALA A 101 1.09 14.26 -2.59
C ALA A 101 1.73 12.86 -2.70
N ILE A 102 0.95 11.78 -2.64
CA ILE A 102 1.42 10.43 -2.94
C ILE A 102 1.31 10.18 -4.44
N HIS A 103 2.45 10.06 -5.12
CA HIS A 103 2.56 9.75 -6.56
C HIS A 103 2.93 8.28 -6.82
N GLY A 104 3.29 7.55 -5.77
CA GLY A 104 3.66 6.13 -5.85
C GLY A 104 5.15 5.89 -6.04
N SER A 105 5.97 6.93 -6.06
CA SER A 105 7.43 6.81 -6.05
C SER A 105 7.88 6.19 -4.72
N GLY A 106 8.42 4.98 -4.76
CA GLY A 106 8.83 4.25 -3.54
C GLY A 106 7.86 3.15 -3.10
N LEU A 107 6.75 2.90 -3.80
CA LEU A 107 5.87 1.74 -3.54
C LEU A 107 6.63 0.41 -3.54
N SER A 108 7.73 0.32 -4.29
CA SER A 108 8.62 -0.85 -4.28
C SER A 108 9.21 -1.16 -2.90
N ALA A 109 9.28 -0.21 -1.96
CA ALA A 109 9.70 -0.45 -0.57
C ALA A 109 8.75 -1.44 0.16
N LEU A 110 7.51 -1.60 -0.32
CA LEU A 110 6.50 -2.49 0.26
C LEU A 110 6.61 -3.95 -0.20
N GLN A 111 7.58 -4.29 -1.05
CA GLN A 111 7.76 -5.65 -1.60
C GLN A 111 7.90 -6.74 -0.52
N GLY A 112 8.42 -6.40 0.68
CA GLY A 112 8.56 -7.29 1.83
C GLY A 112 7.28 -7.45 2.66
N CYS A 113 6.25 -6.63 2.43
CA CYS A 113 4.98 -6.69 3.12
C CYS A 113 4.09 -7.81 2.55
N LYS A 114 3.09 -8.21 3.33
CA LYS A 114 2.08 -9.20 2.91
C LYS A 114 0.78 -8.52 2.47
N LEU A 115 0.90 -7.39 1.77
CA LEU A 115 -0.25 -6.61 1.36
C LEU A 115 -1.18 -7.41 0.46
N ASP A 116 -2.46 -7.47 0.85
CA ASP A 116 -3.57 -7.96 0.03
C ASP A 116 -4.28 -6.80 -0.65
N LEU A 117 -4.46 -5.67 0.08
CA LEU A 117 -5.16 -4.49 -0.40
C LEU A 117 -4.33 -3.23 -0.15
N LEU A 118 -4.24 -2.40 -1.18
CA LEU A 118 -3.71 -1.03 -1.13
C LEU A 118 -4.76 -0.07 -1.68
N THR A 119 -5.16 0.94 -0.91
CA THR A 119 -6.05 1.98 -1.43
C THR A 119 -5.31 3.30 -1.57
N LEU A 120 -5.43 3.90 -2.74
CA LEU A 120 -4.78 5.14 -3.17
C LEU A 120 -5.76 6.06 -3.90
N ASN A 121 -7.07 5.97 -3.56
CA ASN A 121 -8.07 6.84 -4.17
C ASN A 121 -7.80 8.31 -3.82
N ARG A 122 -8.05 9.22 -4.75
CA ARG A 122 -7.84 10.67 -4.57
C ARG A 122 -6.40 11.02 -4.15
N THR A 123 -5.41 10.28 -4.67
CA THR A 123 -3.99 10.59 -4.54
C THR A 123 -3.42 11.11 -5.87
N GLY A 124 -2.17 11.55 -5.85
CA GLY A 124 -1.42 11.91 -7.07
C GLY A 124 -0.83 10.71 -7.83
N LEU A 125 -1.20 9.47 -7.48
CA LEU A 125 -0.68 8.26 -8.12
C LEU A 125 -0.72 8.38 -9.64
N ASP A 126 0.41 8.17 -10.28
CA ASP A 126 0.59 8.19 -11.73
C ASP A 126 0.93 6.80 -12.30
N ASP A 127 1.13 6.72 -13.60
CA ASP A 127 1.45 5.48 -14.31
C ASP A 127 2.78 4.86 -13.83
N ALA A 128 3.78 5.68 -13.52
CA ALA A 128 5.06 5.22 -13.03
C ALA A 128 4.95 4.63 -11.62
N GLY A 129 4.16 5.27 -10.75
CA GLY A 129 3.83 4.78 -9.41
C GLY A 129 3.04 3.48 -9.47
N LEU A 130 2.02 3.39 -10.33
CA LEU A 130 1.24 2.17 -10.53
C LEU A 130 2.12 1.00 -10.95
N LEU A 131 3.09 1.24 -11.84
CA LEU A 131 4.03 0.21 -12.28
C LEU A 131 4.90 -0.31 -11.12
N GLN A 132 5.27 0.54 -10.14
CA GLN A 132 6.01 0.10 -8.96
C GLN A 132 5.17 -0.83 -8.06
N ALA A 133 3.84 -0.65 -8.00
CA ALA A 133 2.96 -1.52 -7.23
C ALA A 133 3.03 -3.00 -7.68
N VAL A 134 3.40 -3.26 -8.94
CA VAL A 134 3.58 -4.62 -9.49
C VAL A 134 4.67 -5.40 -8.73
N SER A 135 5.65 -4.73 -8.14
CA SER A 135 6.73 -5.37 -7.36
C SER A 135 6.25 -5.93 -6.01
N ILE A 136 5.09 -5.49 -5.50
CA ILE A 136 4.55 -5.92 -4.22
C ILE A 136 3.99 -7.35 -4.35
N SER A 137 4.74 -8.33 -3.85
CA SER A 137 4.59 -9.75 -4.21
C SER A 137 3.26 -10.39 -3.82
N LYS A 138 2.53 -9.84 -2.83
CA LYS A 138 1.25 -10.37 -2.34
C LYS A 138 0.05 -9.51 -2.66
N LEU A 139 0.27 -8.32 -3.21
CA LEU A 139 -0.81 -7.39 -3.54
C LEU A 139 -1.77 -8.05 -4.54
N SER A 140 -3.05 -8.13 -4.17
CA SER A 140 -4.12 -8.67 -5.02
C SER A 140 -5.11 -7.60 -5.46
N HIS A 141 -5.30 -6.55 -4.67
CA HIS A 141 -6.24 -5.47 -4.99
C HIS A 141 -5.59 -4.12 -4.80
N ILE A 142 -5.77 -3.23 -5.76
CA ILE A 142 -5.37 -1.83 -5.67
C ILE A 142 -6.54 -0.94 -6.07
N GLN A 143 -6.89 0.04 -5.22
CA GLN A 143 -7.92 1.04 -5.52
C GLN A 143 -7.26 2.33 -5.97
N ILE A 144 -7.70 2.87 -7.12
CA ILE A 144 -7.04 3.99 -7.80
C ILE A 144 -8.02 5.02 -8.37
N ASP A 145 -9.23 5.12 -7.81
CA ASP A 145 -10.20 6.11 -8.28
C ASP A 145 -9.72 7.55 -8.03
N HIS A 146 -9.98 8.44 -8.99
CA HIS A 146 -9.59 9.86 -8.93
C HIS A 146 -8.08 10.07 -8.75
N THR A 147 -7.26 9.31 -9.48
CA THR A 147 -5.81 9.44 -9.54
C THR A 147 -5.36 10.00 -10.90
N ALA A 148 -4.05 10.19 -11.08
CA ALA A 148 -3.47 10.58 -12.36
C ALA A 148 -3.11 9.38 -13.28
N VAL A 149 -3.51 8.16 -12.89
CA VAL A 149 -3.29 6.95 -13.70
C VAL A 149 -4.09 7.05 -14.98
N THR A 150 -3.41 6.86 -16.11
CA THR A 150 -4.04 6.84 -17.44
C THR A 150 -4.49 5.42 -17.82
N TYR A 151 -5.28 5.32 -18.90
CA TYR A 151 -5.65 4.00 -19.42
C TYR A 151 -4.43 3.25 -19.97
N GLU A 152 -3.47 3.94 -20.57
CA GLU A 152 -2.20 3.38 -21.02
C GLU A 152 -1.39 2.83 -19.86
N GLY A 153 -1.31 3.54 -18.73
CA GLY A 153 -0.68 3.06 -17.50
C GLY A 153 -1.35 1.82 -16.94
N LEU A 154 -2.69 1.78 -16.98
CA LEU A 154 -3.45 0.58 -16.60
C LEU A 154 -3.09 -0.61 -17.50
N LEU A 155 -3.04 -0.42 -18.82
CA LEU A 155 -2.69 -1.47 -19.78
C LEU A 155 -1.25 -1.97 -19.60
N ALA A 156 -0.33 -1.11 -19.14
CA ALA A 156 1.06 -1.50 -18.88
C ALA A 156 1.17 -2.61 -17.83
N ILE A 157 0.28 -2.63 -16.83
CA ILE A 157 0.26 -3.66 -15.78
C ILE A 157 -0.57 -4.90 -16.14
N ALA A 158 -1.24 -4.95 -17.29
CA ALA A 158 -2.09 -6.07 -17.69
C ALA A 158 -1.34 -7.42 -17.83
N GLY A 159 0.01 -7.41 -17.88
CA GLY A 159 0.83 -8.62 -17.78
C GLY A 159 0.85 -9.24 -16.38
N ASN A 160 0.51 -8.49 -15.36
CA ASN A 160 0.41 -8.98 -13.99
C ASN A 160 -1.04 -9.42 -13.70
N ASN A 161 -1.31 -10.73 -13.82
CA ASN A 161 -2.64 -11.30 -13.59
C ASN A 161 -2.99 -11.49 -12.11
N ARG A 162 -2.12 -11.08 -11.20
CA ARG A 162 -2.35 -11.18 -9.76
C ARG A 162 -3.07 -9.96 -9.21
N ILE A 163 -2.76 -8.77 -9.75
CA ILE A 163 -3.31 -7.51 -9.24
C ILE A 163 -4.61 -7.21 -9.97
N GLU A 164 -5.68 -7.05 -9.20
CA GLU A 164 -6.98 -6.56 -9.66
C GLU A 164 -7.08 -5.06 -9.32
N PRO A 165 -6.97 -4.17 -10.31
CA PRO A 165 -7.24 -2.75 -10.10
C PRO A 165 -8.73 -2.54 -9.93
N VAL A 166 -9.10 -1.80 -8.89
CA VAL A 166 -10.47 -1.37 -8.63
C VAL A 166 -10.54 0.13 -8.92
N ALA A 167 -11.26 0.48 -9.98
CA ALA A 167 -11.39 1.85 -10.47
C ALA A 167 -12.83 2.06 -10.98
N HIS A 168 -13.74 2.31 -10.04
CA HIS A 168 -15.18 2.35 -10.32
C HIS A 168 -15.61 3.54 -11.17
N VAL A 169 -14.88 4.66 -11.07
CA VAL A 169 -15.20 5.92 -11.76
C VAL A 169 -14.07 6.44 -12.64
N GLN A 170 -12.86 5.88 -12.51
CA GLN A 170 -11.67 6.31 -13.27
C GLN A 170 -11.74 5.87 -14.74
N PHE A 171 -12.25 4.67 -14.99
CA PHE A 171 -12.30 4.06 -16.32
C PHE A 171 -13.70 3.59 -16.66
N THR A 172 -14.02 3.57 -17.98
CA THR A 172 -15.29 3.05 -18.43
C THR A 172 -15.39 1.53 -18.26
N LYS A 173 -16.61 1.01 -18.28
CA LYS A 173 -16.83 -0.43 -18.21
C LYS A 173 -16.12 -1.18 -19.35
N GLU A 174 -16.17 -0.63 -20.56
CA GLU A 174 -15.52 -1.19 -21.74
C GLU A 174 -14.00 -1.25 -21.59
N GLN A 175 -13.39 -0.20 -20.99
CA GLN A 175 -11.96 -0.15 -20.69
C GLN A 175 -11.57 -1.23 -19.68
N MET A 176 -12.35 -1.41 -18.62
CA MET A 176 -12.10 -2.44 -17.62
C MET A 176 -12.32 -3.86 -18.13
N GLU A 177 -13.32 -4.08 -19.00
CA GLU A 177 -13.54 -5.36 -19.68
C GLU A 177 -12.36 -5.70 -20.61
N HIS A 178 -11.88 -4.72 -21.39
CA HIS A 178 -10.72 -4.89 -22.26
C HIS A 178 -9.44 -5.20 -21.45
N PHE A 179 -9.20 -4.47 -20.35
CA PHE A 179 -8.09 -4.76 -19.44
C PHE A 179 -8.14 -6.22 -18.93
N SER A 180 -9.31 -6.64 -18.42
CA SER A 180 -9.53 -8.00 -17.91
C SER A 180 -9.32 -9.07 -18.99
N GLN A 181 -9.70 -8.78 -20.24
CA GLN A 181 -9.45 -9.67 -21.36
C GLN A 181 -7.95 -9.82 -21.64
N LEU A 182 -7.20 -8.71 -21.66
CA LEU A 182 -5.74 -8.72 -21.87
C LEU A 182 -5.02 -9.48 -20.75
N GLN A 183 -5.45 -9.34 -19.50
CA GLN A 183 -4.89 -10.12 -18.39
C GLN A 183 -5.06 -11.62 -18.63
N ARG A 184 -6.26 -12.06 -19.05
CA ARG A 184 -6.54 -13.48 -19.33
C ARG A 184 -5.73 -14.01 -20.50
N GLU A 185 -5.53 -13.21 -21.55
CA GLU A 185 -4.73 -13.57 -22.72
C GLU A 185 -3.26 -13.71 -22.38
N LYS A 186 -2.71 -12.77 -21.61
CA LYS A 186 -1.31 -12.80 -21.16
C LYS A 186 -1.05 -13.94 -20.16
N ALA A 187 -2.02 -14.27 -19.31
CA ALA A 187 -1.93 -15.41 -18.40
C ALA A 187 -1.88 -16.77 -19.12
N LYS A 188 -2.48 -16.87 -20.32
CA LYS A 188 -2.48 -18.09 -21.13
C LYS A 188 -1.21 -18.28 -21.96
N LYS A 189 -0.44 -17.22 -22.20
CA LYS A 189 0.85 -17.30 -22.90
C LYS A 189 1.92 -17.61 -21.85
N PRO A 190 2.63 -18.75 -21.91
CA PRO A 190 3.82 -18.93 -21.08
C PRO A 190 4.75 -17.76 -21.39
N VAL A 191 5.25 -17.09 -20.35
CA VAL A 191 6.31 -16.09 -20.49
C VAL A 191 7.43 -16.81 -21.25
N PRO A 192 7.85 -16.34 -22.44
CA PRO A 192 9.02 -16.93 -23.09
C PRO A 192 10.14 -16.74 -22.06
N LEU A 193 10.68 -17.82 -21.53
CA LEU A 193 11.98 -17.79 -20.88
C LEU A 193 12.90 -17.15 -21.92
N ASP A 194 13.42 -15.97 -21.60
CA ASP A 194 14.39 -15.29 -22.42
C ASP A 194 15.46 -16.33 -22.71
N GLU A 195 15.61 -16.73 -24.00
CA GLU A 195 16.53 -17.79 -24.37
C GLU A 195 17.97 -17.47 -23.94
N GLN A 196 18.30 -16.17 -23.77
CA GLN A 196 19.54 -15.70 -23.20
C GLN A 196 19.67 -16.04 -21.71
N ALA A 197 18.65 -15.81 -20.89
CA ALA A 197 18.67 -16.17 -19.46
C ALA A 197 18.72 -17.69 -19.26
N ALA A 198 18.05 -18.45 -20.12
CA ALA A 198 18.12 -19.93 -20.12
C ALA A 198 19.47 -20.47 -20.58
N ALA A 199 20.18 -19.76 -21.47
CA ALA A 199 21.53 -20.10 -21.89
C ALA A 199 22.57 -19.80 -20.81
N GLU A 200 22.43 -18.68 -20.09
CA GLU A 200 23.30 -18.32 -18.96
C GLU A 200 23.13 -19.31 -17.79
N CYS A 201 21.90 -19.71 -17.43
CA CYS A 201 21.68 -20.74 -16.42
C CYS A 201 22.27 -22.12 -16.82
N ARG A 202 22.22 -22.49 -18.09
CA ARG A 202 22.84 -23.73 -18.59
C ARG A 202 24.38 -23.67 -18.58
N GLY A 203 24.96 -22.50 -18.87
CA GLY A 203 26.41 -22.27 -18.80
C GLY A 203 26.96 -22.38 -17.37
N VAL A 204 26.24 -21.86 -16.38
CA VAL A 204 26.63 -21.95 -14.96
C VAL A 204 26.56 -23.38 -14.44
N LEU A 205 25.53 -24.16 -14.81
CA LEU A 205 25.38 -25.55 -14.37
C LEU A 205 26.47 -26.46 -15.00
N SER A 206 26.91 -26.23 -16.24
CA SER A 206 27.96 -27.02 -16.86
C SER A 206 29.35 -26.74 -16.25
N ALA A 207 29.57 -25.57 -15.67
CA ALA A 207 30.82 -25.23 -14.99
C ALA A 207 30.93 -25.81 -13.57
N PHE A 208 29.80 -26.26 -12.96
CA PHE A 208 29.78 -26.88 -11.62
C PHE A 208 29.96 -28.42 -11.67
N PHE A 209 29.83 -29.05 -12.84
CA PHE A 209 29.92 -30.50 -13.00
C PHE A 209 31.11 -30.92 -13.90
N ALA A 210 32.02 -30.02 -14.22
CA ALA A 210 33.29 -30.28 -14.84
C ALA A 210 34.42 -30.12 -13.80
#